data_8a442457616d0c8a7191db3973981272
#
_entry.id   8a442457616d0c8a7191db3973981272
#
_cell.length_a   1.000
_cell.length_b   1.000
_cell.length_c   1.000
_cell.angle_alpha   90.00
_cell.angle_beta   90.00
_cell.angle_gamma   90.00
#
_symmetry.space_group_name_H-M   'P 1'
#
loop_
_entity.id
_entity.type
_entity.pdbx_description
1 polymer ?
#
loop_
_entity_poly.entity_id
_entity_poly.type
_entity_poly.pdbx_seq_one_letter_code
_entity_poly.pdbx_strand_id
1 'polypeptide(L)' 'MSDAHQTAFQEALRRAPSRPGCYLFYDVHGEVLYVGKAKNLRNRVQVYRRDGADGRMRFAELLQQADRAEF' A
#
# COMPACT_ATOMS: atom_id res chain seq x y z
N MET A 1 -10.88 16.57 -3.05
CA MET A 1 -10.40 16.27 -2.86
C MET A 1 -10.19 15.03 -2.71
N SER A 2 -9.88 14.50 -2.67
CA SER A 2 -9.78 13.44 -2.83
C SER A 2 -8.97 12.63 -2.19
N ASP A 3 -8.87 12.79 -1.06
CA ASP A 3 -8.03 12.01 -0.33
C ASP A 3 -8.74 10.90 0.37
N ALA A 4 -10.00 10.75 0.15
CA ALA A 4 -10.75 9.72 0.82
C ALA A 4 -10.20 8.32 0.53
N HIS A 5 -9.91 8.02 -0.72
CA HIS A 5 -9.40 6.70 -1.05
C HIS A 5 -7.96 6.52 -0.56
N GLN A 6 -7.21 7.59 -0.51
CA GLN A 6 -5.86 7.52 0.01
C GLN A 6 -5.89 7.23 1.50
N THR A 7 -6.83 7.82 2.21
CA THR A 7 -6.98 7.57 3.63
C THR A 7 -7.36 6.12 3.88
N ALA A 8 -8.27 5.60 3.08
CA ALA A 8 -8.69 4.21 3.22
C ALA A 8 -7.52 3.26 2.96
N PHE A 9 -6.71 3.58 1.98
CA PHE A 9 -5.54 2.77 1.66
C PHE A 9 -4.56 2.79 2.83
N GLN A 10 -4.30 3.97 3.40
CA GLN A 10 -3.38 4.09 4.53
C GLN A 10 -3.89 3.30 5.74
N GLU A 11 -5.20 3.32 5.96
CA GLU A 11 -5.77 2.56 7.05
C GLU A 11 -5.60 1.06 6.82
N ALA A 12 -5.74 0.62 5.59
CA ALA A 12 -5.55 -0.78 5.27
C ALA A 12 -4.12 -1.20 5.57
N LEU A 13 -3.15 -0.36 5.26
CA LEU A 13 -1.77 -0.66 5.56
C LEU A 13 -1.54 -0.76 7.07
N ARG A 14 -2.23 0.08 7.81
CA ARG A 14 -2.09 0.06 9.24
C ARG A 14 -2.60 -1.24 9.85
N ARG A 15 -3.53 -1.88 9.19
CA ARG A 15 -4.12 -3.10 9.69
C ARG A 15 -3.44 -4.35 9.21
N ALA A 16 -2.34 -4.22 8.51
CA ALA A 16 -1.64 -5.38 7.98
C ALA A 16 -1.23 -6.33 9.11
N PRO A 17 -1.37 -7.61 8.90
CA PRO A 17 -1.03 -8.56 9.95
C PRO A 17 0.48 -8.75 10.09
N SER A 18 0.90 -9.12 11.30
CA SER A 18 2.29 -9.33 11.53
C SER A 18 2.61 -10.77 11.24
N ARG A 19 2.62 -11.13 10.01
CA ARG A 19 2.92 -12.49 9.62
C ARG A 19 3.43 -12.51 8.18
N PRO A 20 4.02 -13.61 7.73
CA PRO A 20 4.50 -13.71 6.36
C PRO A 20 3.34 -13.79 5.38
N GLY A 21 3.57 -13.33 4.21
CA GLY A 21 2.56 -13.43 3.15
C GLY A 21 2.84 -12.54 1.99
N CYS A 22 1.82 -12.37 1.16
CA CYS A 22 1.90 -11.50 -0.01
C CYS A 22 0.99 -10.30 0.23
N TYR A 23 1.31 -9.20 -0.39
CA TYR A 23 0.43 -8.04 -0.34
C TYR A 23 0.18 -7.57 -1.77
N LEU A 24 -1.04 -7.11 -2.01
CA LEU A 24 -1.44 -6.64 -3.31
C LEU A 24 -2.07 -5.27 -3.17
N PHE A 25 -1.68 -4.35 -4.01
CA PHE A 25 -2.27 -3.01 -4.01
C PHE A 25 -3.09 -2.87 -5.29
N TYR A 26 -4.28 -2.29 -5.17
CA TYR A 26 -5.19 -2.14 -6.28
C TYR A 26 -5.54 -0.67 -6.48
N ASP A 27 -5.87 -0.32 -7.70
CA ASP A 27 -6.33 1.06 -7.97
C ASP A 27 -7.85 1.11 -7.81
N VAL A 28 -8.44 2.27 -8.09
CA VAL A 28 -9.88 2.45 -7.92
C VAL A 28 -10.68 1.57 -8.85
N HIS A 29 -10.09 1.07 -9.90
CA HIS A 29 -10.79 0.21 -10.85
C HIS A 29 -10.61 -1.26 -10.49
N GLY A 30 -9.93 -1.56 -9.42
CA GLY A 30 -9.72 -2.93 -9.01
C GLY A 30 -8.56 -3.62 -9.71
N GLU A 31 -7.73 -2.86 -10.41
CA GLU A 31 -6.61 -3.47 -11.10
C GLU A 31 -5.40 -3.48 -10.21
N VAL A 32 -4.61 -4.53 -10.29
CA VAL A 32 -3.44 -4.68 -9.46
C VAL A 32 -2.35 -3.73 -9.86
N LEU A 33 -1.90 -2.93 -8.91
CA LEU A 33 -0.81 -2.02 -9.16
C LEU A 33 0.52 -2.64 -8.75
N TYR A 34 0.50 -3.44 -7.73
CA TYR A 34 1.76 -3.97 -7.23
C TYR A 34 1.53 -5.22 -6.40
N VAL A 35 2.46 -6.14 -6.46
CA VAL A 35 2.42 -7.36 -5.68
C VAL A 35 3.78 -7.54 -5.04
N GLY A 36 3.79 -7.84 -3.75
CA GLY A 36 5.04 -8.07 -3.05
C GLY A 36 4.92 -9.18 -2.03
N LYS A 37 6.06 -9.64 -1.54
CA LYS A 37 6.08 -10.66 -0.52
C LYS A 37 6.84 -10.13 0.67
N ALA A 38 6.52 -10.59 1.84
CA ALA A 38 7.22 -10.16 3.04
C ALA A 38 7.20 -11.25 4.09
N LYS A 39 8.21 -11.26 4.92
CA LYS A 39 8.24 -12.18 6.04
C LYS A 39 7.42 -11.61 7.18
N ASN A 40 7.23 -10.32 7.21
CA ASN A 40 6.36 -9.67 8.18
C ASN A 40 5.62 -8.58 7.43
N LEU A 41 4.38 -8.83 7.09
CA LEU A 41 3.60 -7.91 6.27
C LEU A 41 3.47 -6.53 6.91
N ARG A 42 3.21 -6.50 8.20
CA ARG A 42 3.04 -5.23 8.88
C ARG A 42 4.30 -4.36 8.76
N ASN A 43 5.44 -4.93 9.05
CA ASN A 43 6.67 -4.18 8.97
C ASN A 43 6.95 -3.71 7.56
N ARG A 44 6.70 -4.57 6.61
CA ARG A 44 7.02 -4.25 5.23
C ARG A 44 6.15 -3.11 4.68
N VAL A 45 4.86 -3.18 4.94
CA VAL A 45 3.97 -2.18 4.37
C VAL A 45 4.05 -0.83 5.09
N GLN A 46 4.63 -0.77 6.29
CA GLN A 46 4.80 0.51 6.96
C GLN A 46 5.71 1.44 6.16
N VAL A 47 6.59 0.89 5.37
CA VAL A 47 7.45 1.68 4.52
C VAL A 47 6.61 2.52 3.58
N TYR A 48 5.55 1.94 3.05
CA TYR A 48 4.69 2.66 2.11
C TYR A 48 3.85 3.72 2.83
N ARG A 49 3.54 3.48 4.09
CA ARG A 49 2.79 4.44 4.82
C ARG A 49 3.60 5.68 5.10
N ARG A 50 4.87 5.49 5.55
CA ARG A 50 5.59 6.62 5.96
C ARG A 50 6.19 7.35 4.90
N ASP A 51 6.63 6.66 3.96
CA ASP A 51 7.36 7.30 3.06
C ASP A 51 7.06 7.17 1.81
N GLY A 52 5.96 7.14 1.50
CA GLY A 52 5.67 7.27 0.23
C GLY A 52 6.68 8.08 -0.36
N ALA A 53 7.34 8.58 0.50
CA ALA A 53 8.11 9.51 0.11
C ALA A 53 9.46 9.25 -0.01
N ASP A 54 9.95 8.38 0.21
CA ASP A 54 11.23 8.15 0.22
C ASP A 54 12.02 8.52 -0.94
N GLY A 55 11.62 9.37 -1.74
CA GLY A 55 12.37 9.73 -2.86
C GLY A 55 12.24 8.84 -4.02
N ARG A 56 11.49 7.81 -3.96
CA ARG A 56 11.33 6.98 -5.08
C ARG A 56 10.16 7.42 -5.83
N MET A 57 10.35 8.14 -6.88
CA MET A 57 9.28 8.69 -7.65
C MET A 57 8.34 7.64 -8.13
N ARG A 58 8.80 6.48 -8.46
CA ARG A 58 7.92 5.47 -8.92
C ARG A 58 6.96 5.06 -7.88
N PHE A 59 7.40 4.90 -6.67
CA PHE A 59 6.49 4.53 -5.60
C PHE A 59 5.52 5.63 -5.29
N ALA A 60 5.93 6.86 -5.39
CA ALA A 60 5.03 7.98 -5.14
C ALA A 60 3.85 7.94 -6.10
N GLU A 61 4.13 7.71 -7.36
CA GLU A 61 3.08 7.65 -8.34
C GLU A 61 2.16 6.47 -8.10
N LEU A 62 2.73 5.33 -7.77
CA LEU A 62 1.95 4.14 -7.53
C LEU A 62 1.04 4.37 -6.35
N LEU A 63 1.57 4.95 -5.27
CA LEU A 63 0.78 5.15 -4.08
C LEU A 63 -0.34 6.16 -4.28
N GLN A 64 -0.15 7.09 -5.18
CA GLN A 64 -1.21 8.02 -5.47
C GLN A 64 -2.39 7.33 -6.13
N GLN A 65 -2.15 6.26 -6.85
CA GLN A 65 -3.21 5.55 -7.52
C GLN A 65 -3.79 4.45 -6.65
N ALA A 66 -3.14 4.11 -5.57
CA ALA A 66 -3.57 2.99 -4.75
C ALA A 66 -4.86 3.30 -4.01
N ASP A 67 -5.79 2.37 -4.06
CA ASP A 67 -7.07 2.55 -3.43
C ASP A 67 -7.30 1.50 -2.38
N ARG A 68 -6.79 0.31 -2.54
CA ARG A 68 -7.08 -0.80 -1.68
C ARG A 68 -5.88 -1.72 -1.57
N ALA A 69 -5.75 -2.39 -0.46
CA ALA A 69 -4.67 -3.35 -0.25
C ALA A 69 -5.24 -4.65 0.31
N GLU A 70 -4.64 -5.76 -0.08
CA GLU A 70 -5.02 -7.06 0.44
C GLU A 70 -3.80 -7.75 0.96
N PHE A 71 -3.98 -8.60 1.95
CA PHE A 71 -2.86 -9.30 2.56
C PHE A 71 -3.14 -10.79 2.73
#